data_2e75e9319f2d2e930299b25f749b2cf1
#
_entry.id   2e75e9319f2d2e930299b25f749b2cf1
#
_cell.length_a   1.000
_cell.length_b   1.000
_cell.length_c   1.000
_cell.angle_alpha   90.00
_cell.angle_beta   90.00
_cell.angle_gamma   90.00
#
_symmetry.space_group_name_H-M   'P 1'
#
loop_
_entity.id
_entity.type
_entity.pdbx_description
1 polymer ?
#
loop_
_entity_poly.entity_id
_entity_poly.type
_entity_poly.pdbx_seq_one_letter_code
_entity_poly.pdbx_strand_id
1 'polypeptide(L)'
;MNTLKSSPTSQDPWQNLRQFTSARIALGRAGMSLPTQACLEFQLAHALARDAVHIPLDFSALSQRLETLWNPVQTLQSQAENQTMYLQRPDLGRLLDTEAIATLKKQTIQPIDAVIVIADGLSSKAITHHAEPFLRLLLPALQENAYQLAPLTLIKHGRVAIGDEVADHYNARLCITLIGERPGLSSPDSMGIYFTYQAKANFSTDANRNCISNIHDKGLRYEQALKKLLFLIHEAEKLKFSGVNLKDETTDIELETLDSDNFLLT
;
A
#
# COMPACT_ATOMS: atom_id res chain seq x y z
N MET A 1 -18.08 41.04 -39.68
CA MET A 1 -18.36 39.59 -39.61
C MET A 1 -17.38 38.96 -38.69
N ASN A 2 -17.79 38.74 -37.45
CA ASN A 2 -16.97 38.05 -36.45
C ASN A 2 -17.15 36.56 -36.68
N THR A 3 -16.24 35.91 -37.41
CA THR A 3 -16.18 34.45 -37.49
C THR A 3 -15.77 33.93 -36.16
N LEU A 4 -16.72 33.46 -35.34
CA LEU A 4 -16.47 32.61 -34.18
C LEU A 4 -15.60 31.43 -34.65
N LYS A 5 -14.31 31.45 -34.33
CA LYS A 5 -13.43 30.30 -34.53
C LYS A 5 -14.03 29.16 -33.72
N SER A 6 -14.75 28.25 -34.38
CA SER A 6 -15.20 27.01 -33.73
C SER A 6 -13.98 26.30 -33.15
N SER A 7 -14.01 25.99 -31.86
CA SER A 7 -12.98 25.16 -31.26
C SER A 7 -12.83 23.87 -32.08
N PRO A 8 -11.61 23.42 -32.41
CA PRO A 8 -11.40 22.17 -33.14
C PRO A 8 -11.80 20.95 -32.31
N THR A 9 -12.13 21.16 -31.04
CA THR A 9 -12.57 20.12 -30.10
C THR A 9 -14.03 20.35 -29.71
N SER A 10 -14.85 19.30 -29.75
CA SER A 10 -16.20 19.28 -29.19
C SER A 10 -16.12 18.82 -27.73
N GLN A 11 -16.84 19.53 -26.85
CA GLN A 11 -16.98 19.15 -25.45
C GLN A 11 -18.01 18.03 -25.31
N ASP A 12 -17.83 17.19 -24.34
CA ASP A 12 -18.76 16.13 -23.97
C ASP A 12 -19.83 16.69 -23.02
N PRO A 13 -21.14 16.43 -23.23
CA PRO A 13 -22.21 16.89 -22.33
C PRO A 13 -22.04 16.40 -20.89
N TRP A 14 -21.37 15.26 -20.67
CA TRP A 14 -21.12 14.66 -19.38
C TRP A 14 -19.85 15.16 -18.67
N GLN A 15 -19.21 16.23 -19.17
CA GLN A 15 -17.96 16.74 -18.62
C GLN A 15 -18.05 17.05 -17.10
N ASN A 16 -19.22 17.45 -16.61
CA ASN A 16 -19.44 17.74 -15.19
C ASN A 16 -19.27 16.53 -14.30
N LEU A 17 -19.42 15.30 -14.80
CA LEU A 17 -19.18 14.07 -14.00
C LEU A 17 -17.73 13.92 -13.56
N ARG A 18 -16.78 14.58 -14.23
CA ARG A 18 -15.35 14.53 -13.89
C ARG A 18 -15.02 15.14 -12.52
N GLN A 19 -15.90 15.96 -11.97
CA GLN A 19 -15.73 16.51 -10.62
C GLN A 19 -15.93 15.46 -9.51
N PHE A 20 -16.61 14.34 -9.81
CA PHE A 20 -16.92 13.28 -8.85
C PHE A 20 -15.99 12.07 -8.99
N THR A 21 -15.13 12.01 -9.99
CA THR A 21 -14.25 10.87 -10.24
C THR A 21 -12.96 11.28 -10.93
N SER A 22 -11.87 10.60 -10.61
CA SER A 22 -10.59 10.69 -11.32
C SER A 22 -10.56 9.88 -12.63
N ALA A 23 -11.63 9.16 -12.95
CA ALA A 23 -11.74 8.40 -14.19
C ALA A 23 -11.65 9.29 -15.42
N ARG A 24 -11.03 8.79 -16.49
CA ARG A 24 -10.88 9.49 -17.76
C ARG A 24 -12.14 9.35 -18.62
N ILE A 25 -13.23 9.95 -18.16
CA ILE A 25 -14.53 9.97 -18.83
C ILE A 25 -14.80 11.35 -19.45
N ALA A 26 -15.76 11.45 -20.35
CA ALA A 26 -16.24 12.70 -20.92
C ALA A 26 -15.12 13.61 -21.46
N LEU A 27 -14.15 13.02 -22.18
CA LEU A 27 -12.94 13.72 -22.64
C LEU A 27 -13.17 14.64 -23.84
N GLY A 28 -14.35 14.57 -24.45
CA GLY A 28 -14.64 15.29 -25.72
C GLY A 28 -14.01 14.59 -26.94
N ARG A 29 -14.06 15.29 -28.10
CA ARG A 29 -13.55 14.77 -29.36
C ARG A 29 -12.89 15.87 -30.20
N ALA A 30 -11.88 15.45 -30.99
CA ALA A 30 -11.32 16.24 -32.09
C ALA A 30 -11.60 15.47 -33.39
N GLY A 31 -12.73 15.79 -34.05
CA GLY A 31 -13.26 14.96 -35.12
C GLY A 31 -13.67 13.58 -34.60
N MET A 32 -13.04 12.52 -35.13
CA MET A 32 -13.25 11.13 -34.68
C MET A 32 -12.23 10.67 -33.61
N SER A 33 -11.28 11.52 -33.25
CA SER A 33 -10.19 11.19 -32.31
C SER A 33 -10.42 11.82 -30.94
N LEU A 34 -9.64 11.36 -29.94
CA LEU A 34 -9.52 12.02 -28.65
C LEU A 34 -8.78 13.36 -28.82
N PRO A 35 -9.09 14.38 -28.00
CA PRO A 35 -8.30 15.61 -27.94
C PRO A 35 -6.84 15.33 -27.61
N THR A 36 -5.92 16.04 -28.24
CA THR A 36 -4.46 15.87 -28.04
C THR A 36 -4.07 15.98 -26.57
N GLN A 37 -4.64 16.93 -25.84
CA GLN A 37 -4.37 17.11 -24.43
C GLN A 37 -4.70 15.85 -23.61
N ALA A 38 -5.87 15.26 -23.83
CA ALA A 38 -6.28 14.02 -23.14
C ALA A 38 -5.34 12.85 -23.45
N CYS A 39 -4.86 12.75 -24.70
CA CYS A 39 -3.86 11.76 -25.09
C CYS A 39 -2.51 11.97 -24.37
N LEU A 40 -2.03 13.21 -24.31
CA LEU A 40 -0.78 13.55 -23.62
C LEU A 40 -0.86 13.31 -22.12
N GLU A 41 -1.97 13.69 -21.47
CA GLU A 41 -2.23 13.40 -20.05
C GLU A 41 -2.25 11.89 -19.77
N PHE A 42 -2.84 11.10 -20.66
CA PHE A 42 -2.82 9.64 -20.55
C PHE A 42 -1.40 9.07 -20.69
N GLN A 43 -0.63 9.54 -21.68
CA GLN A 43 0.75 9.11 -21.89
C GLN A 43 1.64 9.45 -20.69
N LEU A 44 1.49 10.65 -20.13
CA LEU A 44 2.21 11.06 -18.92
C LEU A 44 1.85 10.14 -17.74
N ALA A 45 0.56 9.89 -17.52
CA ALA A 45 0.12 9.01 -16.44
C ALA A 45 0.66 7.57 -16.59
N HIS A 46 0.71 7.07 -17.82
CA HIS A 46 1.30 5.76 -18.11
C HIS A 46 2.81 5.75 -17.87
N ALA A 47 3.53 6.80 -18.27
CA ALA A 47 4.97 6.92 -18.00
C ALA A 47 5.24 6.96 -16.49
N LEU A 48 4.51 7.76 -15.72
CA LEU A 48 4.64 7.85 -14.27
C LEU A 48 4.36 6.51 -13.57
N ALA A 49 3.33 5.78 -14.02
CA ALA A 49 3.02 4.46 -13.48
C ALA A 49 4.12 3.43 -13.79
N ARG A 50 4.68 3.48 -15.02
CA ARG A 50 5.82 2.62 -15.40
C ARG A 50 7.06 2.95 -14.58
N ASP A 51 7.38 4.23 -14.41
CA ASP A 51 8.54 4.66 -13.64
C ASP A 51 8.42 4.23 -12.17
N ALA A 52 7.22 4.30 -11.59
CA ALA A 52 6.99 3.85 -10.21
C ALA A 52 7.28 2.34 -10.00
N VAL A 53 7.14 1.50 -11.05
CA VAL A 53 7.52 0.07 -10.99
C VAL A 53 9.03 -0.12 -11.11
N HIS A 54 9.72 0.72 -11.90
CA HIS A 54 11.12 0.48 -12.27
C HIS A 54 12.13 1.26 -11.43
N ILE A 55 11.74 2.35 -10.77
CA ILE A 55 12.61 3.10 -9.88
C ILE A 55 12.90 2.27 -8.63
N PRO A 56 14.16 1.95 -8.34
CA PRO A 56 14.50 1.17 -7.15
C PRO A 56 14.25 1.98 -5.86
N LEU A 57 13.92 1.29 -4.77
CA LEU A 57 13.88 1.88 -3.44
C LEU A 57 15.31 2.08 -2.92
N ASP A 58 15.62 3.27 -2.43
CA ASP A 58 16.84 3.50 -1.66
C ASP A 58 16.64 2.99 -0.22
N PHE A 59 16.97 1.72 -0.01
CA PHE A 59 16.86 1.05 1.29
C PHE A 59 17.75 1.68 2.35
N SER A 60 18.93 2.18 1.98
CA SER A 60 19.86 2.80 2.93
C SER A 60 19.30 4.12 3.46
N ALA A 61 18.85 4.98 2.56
CA ALA A 61 18.25 6.25 2.95
C ALA A 61 16.94 6.05 3.75
N LEU A 62 16.13 5.05 3.40
CA LEU A 62 14.91 4.73 4.14
C LEU A 62 15.25 4.19 5.55
N SER A 63 16.21 3.25 5.64
CA SER A 63 16.67 2.72 6.94
C SER A 63 17.10 3.82 7.88
N GLN A 64 17.97 4.73 7.42
CA GLN A 64 18.45 5.86 8.24
C GLN A 64 17.31 6.75 8.75
N ARG A 65 16.29 7.02 7.92
CA ARG A 65 15.12 7.78 8.35
C ARG A 65 14.31 7.02 9.39
N LEU A 66 14.09 5.71 9.20
CA LEU A 66 13.31 4.88 10.10
C LEU A 66 14.02 4.63 11.44
N GLU A 67 15.36 4.59 11.47
CA GLU A 67 16.15 4.49 12.71
C GLU A 67 15.91 5.67 13.67
N THR A 68 15.47 6.82 13.16
CA THR A 68 15.05 7.95 13.99
C THR A 68 13.70 7.75 14.68
N LEU A 69 12.89 6.81 14.20
CA LEU A 69 11.58 6.48 14.74
C LEU A 69 11.62 5.24 15.63
N TRP A 70 12.36 4.23 15.18
CA TRP A 70 12.47 2.93 15.84
C TRP A 70 13.83 2.30 15.56
N ASN A 71 14.47 1.78 16.59
CA ASN A 71 15.75 1.11 16.48
C ASN A 71 15.68 -0.22 17.28
N PRO A 72 16.10 -1.35 16.69
CA PRO A 72 16.84 -1.47 15.44
C PRO A 72 15.94 -1.56 14.19
N VAL A 73 16.51 -1.17 13.04
CA VAL A 73 15.99 -1.43 11.69
C VAL A 73 16.92 -2.46 11.02
N GLN A 74 16.33 -3.44 10.35
CA GLN A 74 17.09 -4.44 9.59
C GLN A 74 16.63 -4.46 8.13
N THR A 75 17.56 -4.81 7.22
CA THR A 75 17.26 -4.98 5.81
C THR A 75 17.52 -6.42 5.41
N LEU A 76 16.51 -7.07 4.85
CA LEU A 76 16.52 -8.44 4.34
C LEU A 76 16.21 -8.45 2.85
N GLN A 77 16.35 -9.61 2.21
CA GLN A 77 16.06 -9.80 0.80
C GLN A 77 15.23 -11.06 0.58
N SER A 78 14.36 -11.00 -0.43
CA SER A 78 13.65 -12.18 -0.92
C SER A 78 14.55 -13.02 -1.83
N GLN A 79 14.08 -14.22 -2.21
CA GLN A 79 14.75 -15.05 -3.22
C GLN A 79 14.73 -14.44 -4.64
N ALA A 80 13.96 -13.36 -4.85
CA ALA A 80 14.04 -12.60 -6.09
C ALA A 80 15.27 -11.67 -6.06
N GLU A 81 16.34 -12.06 -6.71
CA GLU A 81 17.63 -11.34 -6.68
C GLU A 81 17.59 -9.95 -7.30
N ASN A 82 16.64 -9.72 -8.21
CA ASN A 82 16.51 -8.45 -8.92
C ASN A 82 15.07 -8.18 -9.35
N GLN A 83 14.81 -6.94 -9.80
CA GLN A 83 13.49 -6.48 -10.20
C GLN A 83 12.87 -7.32 -11.33
N THR A 84 13.65 -7.80 -12.27
CA THR A 84 13.13 -8.63 -13.38
C THR A 84 12.62 -9.97 -12.85
N MET A 85 13.37 -10.63 -11.97
CA MET A 85 12.92 -11.85 -11.31
C MET A 85 11.70 -11.60 -10.44
N TYR A 86 11.68 -10.52 -9.69
CA TYR A 86 10.54 -10.13 -8.84
C TYR A 86 9.24 -9.99 -9.65
N LEU A 87 9.33 -9.39 -10.86
CA LEU A 87 8.15 -9.21 -11.73
C LEU A 87 7.70 -10.52 -12.41
N GLN A 88 8.65 -11.36 -12.84
CA GLN A 88 8.38 -12.59 -13.59
C GLN A 88 8.11 -13.81 -12.71
N ARG A 89 8.69 -13.85 -11.51
CA ARG A 89 8.63 -14.98 -10.56
C ARG A 89 8.09 -14.50 -9.20
N PRO A 90 6.78 -14.23 -9.09
CA PRO A 90 6.17 -13.75 -7.85
C PRO A 90 6.29 -14.75 -6.69
N ASP A 91 6.51 -16.02 -6.95
CA ASP A 91 6.80 -17.06 -5.98
C ASP A 91 8.10 -16.77 -5.19
N LEU A 92 9.16 -16.31 -5.88
CA LEU A 92 10.44 -15.98 -5.23
C LEU A 92 10.36 -14.75 -4.31
N GLY A 93 9.50 -13.80 -4.62
CA GLY A 93 9.27 -12.63 -3.76
C GLY A 93 8.50 -12.95 -2.47
N ARG A 94 7.97 -14.15 -2.32
CA ARG A 94 7.22 -14.60 -1.14
C ARG A 94 8.10 -15.24 -0.06
N LEU A 95 9.35 -15.56 -0.39
CA LEU A 95 10.28 -16.30 0.45
C LEU A 95 11.54 -15.48 0.70
N LEU A 96 12.07 -15.53 1.91
CA LEU A 96 13.36 -14.96 2.25
C LEU A 96 14.49 -15.76 1.60
N ASP A 97 15.58 -15.07 1.24
CA ASP A 97 16.78 -15.75 0.80
C ASP A 97 17.54 -16.42 1.96
N THR A 98 18.54 -17.20 1.64
CA THR A 98 19.34 -17.95 2.62
C THR A 98 20.08 -17.06 3.61
N GLU A 99 20.54 -15.89 3.17
CA GLU A 99 21.27 -14.93 4.01
C GLU A 99 20.35 -14.22 4.99
N ALA A 100 19.15 -13.82 4.52
CA ALA A 100 18.11 -13.26 5.37
C ALA A 100 17.67 -14.24 6.46
N ILE A 101 17.44 -15.50 6.12
CA ILE A 101 17.11 -16.56 7.10
C ILE A 101 18.25 -16.75 8.10
N ALA A 102 19.51 -16.77 7.64
CA ALA A 102 20.66 -16.90 8.51
C ALA A 102 20.81 -15.69 9.46
N THR A 103 20.47 -14.50 8.96
CA THR A 103 20.49 -13.26 9.75
C THR A 103 19.42 -13.30 10.86
N LEU A 104 18.20 -13.69 10.53
CA LEU A 104 17.13 -13.85 11.52
C LEU A 104 17.51 -14.88 12.60
N LYS A 105 18.05 -16.04 12.21
CA LYS A 105 18.43 -17.12 13.15
C LYS A 105 19.51 -16.71 14.16
N LYS A 106 20.32 -15.69 13.87
CA LYS A 106 21.32 -15.17 14.82
C LYS A 106 20.75 -14.27 15.90
N GLN A 107 19.51 -13.82 15.74
CA GLN A 107 18.88 -12.91 16.68
C GLN A 107 18.30 -13.66 17.86
N THR A 108 18.46 -13.10 19.06
CA THR A 108 17.85 -13.66 20.26
C THR A 108 16.34 -13.41 20.22
N ILE A 109 15.57 -14.48 20.26
CA ILE A 109 14.10 -14.39 20.30
C ILE A 109 13.70 -13.97 21.71
N GLN A 110 13.19 -12.75 21.83
CA GLN A 110 12.46 -12.28 23.01
C GLN A 110 10.97 -12.41 22.74
N PRO A 111 10.12 -12.37 23.75
CA PRO A 111 8.67 -12.28 23.52
C PRO A 111 8.35 -11.08 22.64
N ILE A 112 7.85 -11.32 21.44
CA ILE A 112 7.47 -10.31 20.45
C ILE A 112 5.99 -10.46 20.15
N ASP A 113 5.26 -9.35 20.22
CA ASP A 113 3.84 -9.34 19.89
C ASP A 113 3.60 -9.05 18.41
N ALA A 114 4.36 -8.11 17.84
CA ALA A 114 4.14 -7.66 16.49
C ALA A 114 5.43 -7.51 15.68
N VAL A 115 5.36 -7.89 14.42
CA VAL A 115 6.35 -7.57 13.39
C VAL A 115 5.78 -6.56 12.41
N ILE A 116 6.62 -5.59 12.00
CA ILE A 116 6.31 -4.64 10.96
C ILE A 116 7.31 -4.84 9.83
N VAL A 117 6.79 -5.25 8.69
CA VAL A 117 7.54 -5.49 7.45
C VAL A 117 7.25 -4.36 6.47
N ILE A 118 8.28 -3.81 5.85
CA ILE A 118 8.19 -2.78 4.83
C ILE A 118 8.84 -3.33 3.56
N ALA A 119 8.02 -3.62 2.55
CA ALA A 119 8.49 -4.16 1.27
C ALA A 119 8.30 -3.14 0.14
N ASP A 120 9.26 -3.07 -0.78
CA ASP A 120 9.19 -2.19 -1.95
C ASP A 120 7.95 -2.45 -2.82
N GLY A 121 7.54 -3.70 -2.94
CA GLY A 121 6.36 -4.08 -3.69
C GLY A 121 6.46 -3.74 -5.18
N LEU A 122 5.36 -3.29 -5.76
CA LEU A 122 5.28 -2.86 -7.15
C LEU A 122 5.43 -1.33 -7.30
N SER A 123 5.54 -0.59 -6.21
CA SER A 123 5.78 0.86 -6.22
C SER A 123 6.73 1.26 -5.09
N SER A 124 8.01 1.29 -5.39
CA SER A 124 9.03 1.82 -4.48
C SER A 124 8.75 3.27 -4.08
N LYS A 125 8.14 4.04 -5.00
CA LYS A 125 7.72 5.41 -4.76
C LYS A 125 6.68 5.50 -3.63
N ALA A 126 5.72 4.58 -3.56
CA ALA A 126 4.73 4.54 -2.50
C ALA A 126 5.40 4.37 -1.13
N ILE A 127 6.33 3.44 -1.01
CA ILE A 127 7.06 3.20 0.23
C ILE A 127 7.94 4.40 0.60
N THR A 128 8.63 5.00 -0.37
CA THR A 128 9.45 6.20 -0.14
C THR A 128 8.65 7.36 0.45
N HIS A 129 7.40 7.54 0.00
CA HIS A 129 6.55 8.67 0.40
C HIS A 129 5.71 8.37 1.64
N HIS A 130 5.18 7.15 1.77
CA HIS A 130 4.09 6.90 2.73
C HIS A 130 4.50 6.02 3.92
N ALA A 131 5.59 5.23 3.83
CA ALA A 131 5.95 4.33 4.93
C ALA A 131 6.32 5.09 6.20
N GLU A 132 7.23 6.07 6.12
CA GLU A 132 7.66 6.84 7.29
C GLU A 132 6.52 7.67 7.91
N PRO A 133 5.74 8.49 7.17
CA PRO A 133 4.61 9.23 7.74
C PRO A 133 3.58 8.32 8.43
N PHE A 134 3.28 7.17 7.86
CA PHE A 134 2.36 6.22 8.47
C PHE A 134 2.94 5.60 9.75
N LEU A 135 4.23 5.21 9.75
CA LEU A 135 4.90 4.64 10.92
C LEU A 135 5.00 5.64 12.09
N ARG A 136 5.09 6.95 11.81
CA ARG A 136 5.02 7.99 12.85
C ARG A 136 3.72 7.97 13.64
N LEU A 137 2.64 7.47 13.05
CA LEU A 137 1.35 7.30 13.73
C LEU A 137 1.22 5.89 14.32
N LEU A 138 1.66 4.87 13.59
CA LEU A 138 1.49 3.47 13.99
C LEU A 138 2.32 3.09 15.21
N LEU A 139 3.61 3.46 15.25
CA LEU A 139 4.52 3.04 16.31
C LEU A 139 4.08 3.52 17.71
N PRO A 140 3.73 4.81 17.91
CA PRO A 140 3.20 5.26 19.19
C PRO A 140 1.92 4.54 19.58
N ALA A 141 0.99 4.32 18.64
CA ALA A 141 -0.27 3.65 18.92
C ALA A 141 -0.08 2.20 19.38
N LEU A 142 0.90 1.48 18.80
CA LEU A 142 1.23 0.12 19.25
C LEU A 142 1.93 0.14 20.63
N GLN A 143 2.80 1.13 20.90
CA GLN A 143 3.45 1.29 22.20
C GLN A 143 2.46 1.62 23.32
N GLU A 144 1.48 2.49 23.07
CA GLU A 144 0.41 2.83 24.00
C GLU A 144 -0.42 1.60 24.39
N ASN A 145 -0.55 0.65 23.49
CA ASN A 145 -1.20 -0.64 23.74
C ASN A 145 -0.23 -1.71 24.28
N ALA A 146 0.99 -1.31 24.69
CA ALA A 146 2.01 -2.15 25.29
C ALA A 146 2.50 -3.34 24.43
N TYR A 147 2.36 -3.27 23.10
CA TYR A 147 2.89 -4.31 22.21
C TYR A 147 4.43 -4.27 22.16
N GLN A 148 5.04 -5.44 22.29
CA GLN A 148 6.47 -5.63 22.07
C GLN A 148 6.75 -5.83 20.59
N LEU A 149 7.53 -4.92 20.01
CA LEU A 149 7.81 -4.91 18.57
C LEU A 149 9.17 -5.53 18.26
N ALA A 150 9.22 -6.32 17.19
CA ALA A 150 10.47 -6.75 16.57
C ALA A 150 11.22 -5.54 15.95
N PRO A 151 12.48 -5.72 15.52
CA PRO A 151 13.14 -4.79 14.62
C PRO A 151 12.27 -4.45 13.41
N LEU A 152 12.19 -3.18 13.01
CA LEU A 152 11.55 -2.84 11.73
C LEU A 152 12.28 -3.55 10.61
N THR A 153 11.55 -4.29 9.79
CA THR A 153 12.15 -5.14 8.76
C THR A 153 11.86 -4.60 7.38
N LEU A 154 12.88 -4.05 6.73
CA LEU A 154 12.85 -3.68 5.32
C LEU A 154 13.14 -4.91 4.47
N ILE A 155 12.36 -5.18 3.42
CA ILE A 155 12.58 -6.35 2.54
C ILE A 155 12.66 -5.92 1.09
N LYS A 156 13.81 -6.23 0.45
CA LYS A 156 14.04 -6.02 -0.98
C LYS A 156 13.28 -7.07 -1.78
N HIS A 157 12.56 -6.61 -2.81
CA HIS A 157 11.78 -7.46 -3.71
C HIS A 157 10.77 -8.36 -2.98
N GLY A 158 10.16 -7.82 -1.90
CA GLY A 158 9.21 -8.57 -1.08
C GLY A 158 7.79 -8.54 -1.64
N ARG A 159 7.10 -9.69 -1.58
CA ARG A 159 5.64 -9.81 -1.72
C ARG A 159 5.01 -9.90 -0.33
N VAL A 160 3.69 -9.69 -0.25
CA VAL A 160 2.95 -9.65 1.03
C VAL A 160 3.28 -10.85 1.93
N ALA A 161 3.28 -12.06 1.36
CA ALA A 161 3.47 -13.30 2.11
C ALA A 161 4.88 -13.45 2.76
N ILE A 162 5.86 -12.64 2.37
CA ILE A 162 7.20 -12.70 2.99
C ILE A 162 7.18 -12.30 4.46
N GLY A 163 6.19 -11.51 4.85
CA GLY A 163 5.97 -11.15 6.25
C GLY A 163 5.68 -12.33 7.15
N ASP A 164 5.13 -13.43 6.60
CA ASP A 164 4.83 -14.63 7.38
C ASP A 164 6.10 -15.31 7.89
N GLU A 165 7.17 -15.36 7.08
CA GLU A 165 8.44 -15.93 7.50
C GLU A 165 9.09 -15.11 8.61
N VAL A 166 8.98 -13.79 8.56
CA VAL A 166 9.46 -12.89 9.62
C VAL A 166 8.63 -13.08 10.89
N ALA A 167 7.30 -13.11 10.77
CA ALA A 167 6.41 -13.29 11.91
C ALA A 167 6.57 -14.67 12.57
N ASP A 168 6.72 -15.72 11.77
CA ASP A 168 6.92 -17.08 12.25
C ASP A 168 8.27 -17.23 12.99
N HIS A 169 9.33 -16.57 12.46
CA HIS A 169 10.63 -16.55 13.13
C HIS A 169 10.55 -15.97 14.55
N TYR A 170 9.88 -14.83 14.73
CA TYR A 170 9.70 -14.21 16.03
C TYR A 170 8.56 -14.81 16.86
N ASN A 171 7.83 -15.78 16.31
CA ASN A 171 6.58 -16.30 16.89
C ASN A 171 5.59 -15.15 17.24
N ALA A 172 5.60 -14.09 16.44
CA ALA A 172 4.77 -12.92 16.65
C ALA A 172 3.30 -13.20 16.29
N ARG A 173 2.40 -12.69 17.11
CA ARG A 173 0.95 -12.87 16.87
C ARG A 173 0.39 -11.89 15.86
N LEU A 174 1.04 -10.73 15.66
CA LEU A 174 0.61 -9.70 14.73
C LEU A 174 1.67 -9.52 13.64
N CYS A 175 1.28 -9.70 12.39
CA CYS A 175 2.10 -9.40 11.22
C CYS A 175 1.48 -8.24 10.44
N ILE A 176 2.19 -7.12 10.34
CA ILE A 176 1.78 -5.92 9.63
C ILE A 176 2.77 -5.70 8.50
N THR A 177 2.32 -5.81 7.25
CA THR A 177 3.14 -5.60 6.06
C THR A 177 2.70 -4.33 5.34
N LEU A 178 3.59 -3.33 5.26
CA LEU A 178 3.46 -2.16 4.42
C LEU A 178 4.08 -2.45 3.07
N ILE A 179 3.37 -2.24 1.97
CA ILE A 179 3.85 -2.59 0.64
C ILE A 179 3.38 -1.61 -0.42
N GLY A 180 4.26 -1.29 -1.39
CA GLY A 180 3.87 -0.52 -2.56
C GLY A 180 2.92 -1.31 -3.46
N GLU A 181 1.73 -0.76 -3.69
CA GLU A 181 0.73 -1.36 -4.56
C GLU A 181 1.10 -1.25 -6.04
N ARG A 182 0.37 -1.97 -6.90
CA ARG A 182 0.52 -1.82 -8.35
C ARG A 182 0.16 -0.39 -8.75
N PRO A 183 1.08 0.36 -9.40
CA PRO A 183 0.82 1.72 -9.82
C PRO A 183 -0.39 1.82 -10.74
N GLY A 184 -1.35 2.65 -10.34
CA GLY A 184 -2.48 3.04 -11.17
C GLY A 184 -2.17 4.29 -11.99
N LEU A 185 -2.93 4.54 -13.07
CA LEU A 185 -2.77 5.73 -13.89
C LEU A 185 -3.15 7.03 -13.16
N SER A 186 -3.94 6.94 -12.10
CA SER A 186 -4.34 8.07 -11.26
C SER A 186 -3.60 8.12 -9.93
N SER A 187 -2.99 7.01 -9.53
CA SER A 187 -2.30 6.84 -8.24
C SER A 187 -1.07 5.94 -8.44
N PRO A 188 0.07 6.48 -8.92
CA PRO A 188 1.27 5.69 -9.16
C PRO A 188 2.01 5.32 -7.86
N ASP A 189 1.64 5.92 -6.74
CA ASP A 189 2.31 5.83 -5.45
C ASP A 189 1.37 5.41 -4.30
N SER A 190 0.43 4.52 -4.56
CA SER A 190 -0.44 3.98 -3.52
C SER A 190 0.28 2.92 -2.68
N MET A 191 0.13 3.01 -1.35
CA MET A 191 0.61 2.02 -0.38
C MET A 191 -0.56 1.19 0.14
N GLY A 192 -0.32 -0.10 0.35
CA GLY A 192 -1.24 -1.01 1.02
C GLY A 192 -0.66 -1.51 2.35
N ILE A 193 -1.55 -1.82 3.28
CA ILE A 193 -1.24 -2.48 4.56
C ILE A 193 -1.92 -3.83 4.54
N TYR A 194 -1.15 -4.88 4.81
CA TYR A 194 -1.69 -6.22 5.01
C TYR A 194 -1.47 -6.64 6.46
N PHE A 195 -2.55 -7.08 7.08
CA PHE A 195 -2.55 -7.55 8.46
C PHE A 195 -2.88 -9.04 8.52
N THR A 196 -2.08 -9.80 9.26
CA THR A 196 -2.31 -11.23 9.49
C THR A 196 -2.12 -11.55 10.96
N TYR A 197 -3.11 -12.20 11.55
CA TYR A 197 -3.03 -12.70 12.92
C TYR A 197 -2.42 -14.10 12.93
N GLN A 198 -1.40 -14.31 13.79
CA GLN A 198 -0.66 -15.59 13.92
C GLN A 198 -0.17 -16.12 12.55
N ALA A 199 0.45 -15.25 11.76
CA ALA A 199 1.02 -15.62 10.49
C ALA A 199 2.05 -16.75 10.63
N LYS A 200 1.96 -17.75 9.74
CA LYS A 200 2.86 -18.91 9.72
C LYS A 200 3.38 -19.16 8.31
N ALA A 201 4.70 -19.30 8.21
CA ALA A 201 5.37 -19.63 6.95
C ALA A 201 4.78 -20.91 6.34
N ASN A 202 4.52 -20.89 5.04
CA ASN A 202 3.94 -21.99 4.25
C ASN A 202 2.51 -22.44 4.62
N PHE A 203 1.88 -21.85 5.63
CA PHE A 203 0.50 -22.17 6.04
C PHE A 203 -0.46 -21.02 5.84
N SER A 204 -0.03 -19.78 6.10
CA SER A 204 -0.87 -18.61 5.88
C SER A 204 -1.10 -18.38 4.38
N THR A 205 -2.36 -18.13 4.04
CA THR A 205 -2.80 -17.84 2.67
C THR A 205 -3.32 -16.41 2.56
N ASP A 206 -3.60 -15.95 1.35
CA ASP A 206 -4.19 -14.62 1.13
C ASP A 206 -5.57 -14.47 1.80
N ALA A 207 -6.30 -15.59 2.02
CA ALA A 207 -7.56 -15.60 2.76
C ALA A 207 -7.40 -15.29 4.27
N ASN A 208 -6.20 -15.45 4.83
CA ASN A 208 -5.90 -15.14 6.23
C ASN A 208 -5.52 -13.67 6.47
N ARG A 209 -5.48 -12.85 5.42
CA ARG A 209 -5.01 -11.46 5.47
C ARG A 209 -6.14 -10.47 5.31
N ASN A 210 -6.13 -9.44 6.13
CA ASN A 210 -6.91 -8.25 5.88
C ASN A 210 -6.05 -7.25 5.10
N CYS A 211 -6.67 -6.51 4.19
CA CYS A 211 -6.00 -5.52 3.35
C CYS A 211 -6.65 -4.14 3.55
N ILE A 212 -5.81 -3.14 3.83
CA ILE A 212 -6.18 -1.73 3.81
C ILE A 212 -5.40 -1.12 2.66
N SER A 213 -6.08 -0.77 1.59
CA SER A 213 -5.47 -0.32 0.33
C SER A 213 -5.72 1.16 0.06
N ASN A 214 -5.12 1.65 -1.03
CA ASN A 214 -5.35 3.00 -1.55
C ASN A 214 -4.85 4.12 -0.62
N ILE A 215 -3.75 3.89 0.10
CA ILE A 215 -3.15 4.89 1.00
C ILE A 215 -2.23 5.78 0.19
N HIS A 216 -2.70 7.00 -0.08
CA HIS A 216 -1.98 8.07 -0.78
C HIS A 216 -2.72 9.40 -0.60
N ASP A 217 -2.12 10.53 -1.01
CA ASP A 217 -2.63 11.90 -0.75
C ASP A 217 -4.08 12.15 -1.18
N LYS A 218 -4.54 11.50 -2.25
CA LYS A 218 -5.92 11.62 -2.78
C LYS A 218 -6.79 10.39 -2.47
N GLY A 219 -6.26 9.45 -1.71
CA GLY A 219 -6.93 8.21 -1.31
C GLY A 219 -7.25 8.18 0.18
N LEU A 220 -7.04 7.02 0.78
CA LEU A 220 -7.22 6.82 2.22
C LEU A 220 -6.13 7.55 3.01
N ARG A 221 -6.53 8.42 3.94
CA ARG A 221 -5.61 9.15 4.81
C ARG A 221 -4.97 8.24 5.86
N TYR A 222 -3.78 8.61 6.34
CA TYR A 222 -3.04 7.80 7.32
C TYR A 222 -3.82 7.57 8.61
N GLU A 223 -4.52 8.58 9.12
CA GLU A 223 -5.32 8.46 10.35
C GLU A 223 -6.48 7.47 10.19
N GLN A 224 -7.12 7.48 9.02
CA GLN A 224 -8.19 6.54 8.70
C GLN A 224 -7.63 5.11 8.54
N ALA A 225 -6.49 4.96 7.85
CA ALA A 225 -5.80 3.69 7.71
C ALA A 225 -5.38 3.12 9.08
N LEU A 226 -4.84 3.98 9.97
CA LEU A 226 -4.49 3.58 11.34
C LEU A 226 -5.72 3.13 12.13
N LYS A 227 -6.82 3.90 12.08
CA LYS A 227 -8.07 3.54 12.77
C LYS A 227 -8.56 2.16 12.33
N LYS A 228 -8.57 1.90 11.01
CA LYS A 228 -8.95 0.58 10.44
C LYS A 228 -8.00 -0.52 10.91
N LEU A 229 -6.70 -0.29 10.88
CA LEU A 229 -5.71 -1.28 11.31
C LEU A 229 -5.86 -1.61 12.80
N LEU A 230 -6.00 -0.62 13.67
CA LEU A 230 -6.17 -0.84 15.12
C LEU A 230 -7.48 -1.59 15.42
N PHE A 231 -8.56 -1.29 14.71
CA PHE A 231 -9.81 -2.05 14.80
C PHE A 231 -9.58 -3.52 14.43
N LEU A 232 -8.93 -3.78 13.28
CA LEU A 232 -8.64 -5.15 12.84
C LEU A 232 -7.73 -5.90 13.84
N ILE A 233 -6.74 -5.25 14.41
CA ILE A 233 -5.87 -5.82 15.45
C ILE A 233 -6.71 -6.21 16.67
N HIS A 234 -7.51 -5.29 17.20
CA HIS A 234 -8.34 -5.53 18.38
C HIS A 234 -9.31 -6.70 18.19
N GLU A 235 -10.04 -6.70 17.08
CA GLU A 235 -11.00 -7.77 16.80
C GLU A 235 -10.30 -9.11 16.50
N ALA A 236 -9.15 -9.10 15.81
CA ALA A 236 -8.37 -10.33 15.60
C ALA A 236 -7.85 -10.93 16.90
N GLU A 237 -7.43 -10.12 17.87
CA GLU A 237 -7.01 -10.59 19.19
C GLU A 237 -8.16 -11.18 19.99
N LYS A 238 -9.34 -10.63 19.86
CA LYS A 238 -10.57 -11.12 20.51
C LYS A 238 -11.05 -12.43 19.87
N LEU A 239 -11.11 -12.47 18.53
CA LEU A 239 -11.65 -13.58 17.76
C LEU A 239 -10.63 -14.68 17.46
N LYS A 240 -9.32 -14.40 17.60
CA LYS A 240 -8.19 -15.30 17.34
C LYS A 240 -8.03 -15.69 15.87
N PHE A 241 -8.48 -14.84 14.94
CA PHE A 241 -8.27 -14.99 13.50
C PHE A 241 -8.24 -13.64 12.79
N SER A 242 -7.79 -13.63 11.53
CA SER A 242 -7.83 -12.51 10.60
C SER A 242 -8.28 -12.97 9.22
N GLY A 243 -8.33 -12.06 8.25
CA GLY A 243 -8.64 -12.36 6.86
C GLY A 243 -10.11 -12.26 6.51
N VAL A 244 -10.58 -13.06 5.56
CA VAL A 244 -11.90 -12.95 4.94
C VAL A 244 -13.08 -13.06 5.91
N ASN A 245 -12.87 -13.71 7.05
CA ASN A 245 -13.90 -13.86 8.10
C ASN A 245 -13.92 -12.68 9.08
N LEU A 246 -12.90 -11.82 9.07
CA LEU A 246 -12.83 -10.59 9.86
C LEU A 246 -13.13 -9.40 8.95
N LYS A 247 -14.30 -8.82 9.09
CA LYS A 247 -14.71 -7.65 8.30
C LYS A 247 -14.35 -6.36 9.02
N ASP A 248 -13.99 -5.35 8.24
CA ASP A 248 -13.85 -3.99 8.72
C ASP A 248 -15.25 -3.38 8.92
N GLU A 249 -15.66 -3.25 10.18
CA GLU A 249 -16.93 -2.63 10.58
C GLU A 249 -16.72 -1.19 11.08
N THR A 250 -15.55 -0.60 10.82
CA THR A 250 -15.34 0.82 11.09
C THR A 250 -16.27 1.63 10.18
N THR A 251 -17.35 2.14 10.76
CA THR A 251 -18.24 3.08 10.07
C THR A 251 -17.44 4.33 9.71
N ASP A 252 -17.44 4.68 8.45
CA ASP A 252 -17.03 6.01 8.00
C ASP A 252 -18.09 7.00 8.50
N ILE A 253 -17.89 7.52 9.72
CA ILE A 253 -18.78 8.46 10.39
C ILE A 253 -18.91 9.80 9.61
N GLU A 254 -18.15 9.96 8.53
CA GLU A 254 -18.15 11.17 7.70
C GLU A 254 -19.09 11.13 6.48
N LEU A 255 -19.87 10.06 6.28
CA LEU A 255 -20.88 10.04 5.21
C LEU A 255 -22.21 10.74 5.60
N GLU A 256 -22.34 11.24 6.81
CA GLU A 256 -23.58 11.87 7.29
C GLU A 256 -23.75 13.34 6.91
N THR A 257 -22.87 13.95 6.15
CA THR A 257 -23.02 15.38 5.75
C THR A 257 -22.94 15.65 4.26
N LEU A 258 -23.02 14.64 3.43
CA LEU A 258 -23.39 14.87 2.03
C LEU A 258 -24.90 14.86 1.96
N ASP A 259 -25.49 16.06 2.08
CA ASP A 259 -26.88 16.30 1.68
C ASP A 259 -27.09 15.64 0.32
N SER A 260 -28.00 14.69 0.30
CA SER A 260 -28.31 13.87 -0.85
C SER A 260 -29.09 14.66 -1.91
N ASP A 261 -28.51 15.69 -2.47
CA ASP A 261 -28.93 16.18 -3.76
C ASP A 261 -28.47 15.17 -4.81
N ASN A 262 -29.30 14.15 -4.96
CA ASN A 262 -29.11 13.13 -5.98
C ASN A 262 -29.34 13.78 -7.34
N PHE A 263 -28.28 14.28 -7.96
CA PHE A 263 -28.30 14.97 -9.27
C PHE A 263 -28.89 14.10 -10.40
N LEU A 264 -29.15 12.81 -10.18
CA LEU A 264 -29.82 11.91 -11.11
C LEU A 264 -31.35 11.97 -11.02
N LEU A 265 -31.90 12.72 -10.06
CA LEU A 265 -33.35 12.83 -9.82
C LEU A 265 -33.90 14.22 -10.14
N THR A 266 -33.10 15.12 -10.76
CA THR A 266 -33.55 16.43 -11.28
C THR A 266 -33.63 16.45 -12.79
#